data_27e1cbc0624f4e8ae1f44a85bf88412c
#
_entry.id   27e1cbc0624f4e8ae1f44a85bf88412c
#
_cell.length_a   1.000
_cell.length_b   1.000
_cell.length_c   1.000
_cell.angle_alpha   90.00
_cell.angle_beta   90.00
_cell.angle_gamma   90.00
#
_symmetry.space_group_name_H-M   'P 1'
#
loop_
_entity.id
_entity.type
_entity.pdbx_description
1 polymer ?
#
loop_
_entity_poly.entity_id
_entity_poly.type
_entity_poly.pdbx_seq_one_letter_code
_entity_poly.pdbx_strand_id
1 'polypeptide(L)'
;GIYMKVNHVIMDAWGLTVYAKDVINVYLAMKDGKKLPEEPAKFIPLIEKDLDYMNSKRMQRDYEFIKKKWKDPAVFSSVEPKYVGKRYRPNNLSFKGKQKVMSLDKSIVAKINEYCRENRISQQTLFILGSQIYFYKLNNTDKSMVNSVLARRSSMDRKKAGGMMVNNLQLKVECPYGVSFKEACEKLTKEQFELYRHGDFPYQLAHDYVLKQAGIKSGLLTDFTITYQPAKIFTDNRIKAKVQNYFNGSSSMNLYLTIMDTLDSGELDFMFQYKVAVVSDEIVDELYRVMIKAVEIGIESSNKTIGEII
;
A
#
# COMPACT_ATOMS: atom_id res chain seq x y z
N GLY A 1 8.88 -7.06 27.35
CA GLY A 1 8.55 -6.72 25.95
C GLY A 1 9.13 -7.76 24.99
N ILE A 2 8.63 -7.78 23.77
CA ILE A 2 9.12 -8.63 22.69
C ILE A 2 9.77 -7.71 21.65
N TYR A 3 11.02 -7.99 21.31
CA TYR A 3 11.72 -7.34 20.21
C TYR A 3 11.86 -8.34 19.06
N MET A 4 11.38 -7.94 17.86
CA MET A 4 11.47 -8.77 16.66
C MET A 4 12.27 -8.04 15.60
N LYS A 5 13.29 -8.70 15.05
CA LYS A 5 14.07 -8.26 13.91
C LYS A 5 14.13 -9.39 12.91
N VAL A 6 13.54 -9.16 11.73
CA VAL A 6 13.44 -10.18 10.68
C VAL A 6 13.92 -9.60 9.36
N ASN A 7 14.61 -10.41 8.55
CA ASN A 7 14.97 -10.00 7.21
C ASN A 7 13.71 -9.95 6.34
N HIS A 8 13.50 -8.83 5.64
CA HIS A 8 12.30 -8.62 4.82
C HIS A 8 12.17 -9.56 3.61
N VAL A 9 13.25 -10.26 3.24
CA VAL A 9 13.21 -11.30 2.18
C VAL A 9 12.35 -12.49 2.59
N ILE A 10 12.30 -12.82 3.89
CA ILE A 10 11.58 -14.01 4.39
C ILE A 10 10.23 -13.69 5.02
N MET A 11 9.93 -12.43 5.33
CA MET A 11 8.69 -12.08 6.04
C MET A 11 8.21 -10.67 5.71
N ASP A 12 6.93 -10.55 5.40
CA ASP A 12 6.22 -9.27 5.26
C ASP A 12 5.57 -8.85 6.59
N ALA A 13 4.97 -7.65 6.61
CA ALA A 13 4.33 -7.09 7.79
C ALA A 13 3.13 -7.93 8.29
N TRP A 14 2.37 -8.55 7.38
CA TRP A 14 1.31 -9.48 7.77
C TRP A 14 1.88 -10.72 8.46
N GLY A 15 2.95 -11.29 7.91
CA GLY A 15 3.64 -12.44 8.52
C GLY A 15 4.20 -12.11 9.91
N LEU A 16 4.75 -10.90 10.11
CA LEU A 16 5.15 -10.42 11.43
C LEU A 16 3.97 -10.32 12.40
N THR A 17 2.81 -9.85 11.92
CA THR A 17 1.58 -9.78 12.73
C THR A 17 1.11 -11.18 13.14
N VAL A 18 1.10 -12.15 12.21
CA VAL A 18 0.77 -13.56 12.51
C VAL A 18 1.72 -14.10 13.57
N TYR A 19 3.03 -13.94 13.38
CA TYR A 19 4.03 -14.42 14.33
C TYR A 19 3.87 -13.80 15.73
N ALA A 20 3.68 -12.47 15.81
CA ALA A 20 3.45 -11.77 17.08
C ALA A 20 2.22 -12.31 17.81
N LYS A 21 1.14 -12.53 17.05
CA LYS A 21 -0.12 -13.07 17.56
C LYS A 21 0.04 -14.48 18.11
N ASP A 22 0.76 -15.34 17.40
CA ASP A 22 1.03 -16.72 17.83
C ASP A 22 1.85 -16.75 19.11
N VAL A 23 2.93 -15.95 19.20
CA VAL A 23 3.74 -15.87 20.44
C VAL A 23 2.88 -15.43 21.63
N ILE A 24 2.00 -14.48 21.45
CA ILE A 24 1.13 -13.98 22.53
C ILE A 24 0.09 -15.03 22.91
N ASN A 25 -0.54 -15.70 21.94
CA ASN A 25 -1.53 -16.73 22.21
C ASN A 25 -0.91 -17.92 22.95
N VAL A 26 0.29 -18.35 22.57
CA VAL A 26 1.05 -19.40 23.26
C VAL A 26 1.37 -18.97 24.71
N TYR A 27 1.87 -17.75 24.88
CA TYR A 27 2.17 -17.19 26.22
C TYR A 27 0.93 -17.19 27.13
N LEU A 28 -0.23 -16.74 26.61
CA LEU A 28 -1.47 -16.70 27.38
C LEU A 28 -1.97 -18.09 27.72
N ALA A 29 -1.91 -19.04 26.78
CA ALA A 29 -2.32 -20.41 27.01
C ALA A 29 -1.46 -21.06 28.09
N MET A 30 -0.14 -20.89 28.05
CA MET A 30 0.78 -21.39 29.08
C MET A 30 0.50 -20.73 30.45
N LYS A 31 0.29 -19.42 30.48
CA LYS A 31 -0.02 -18.69 31.71
C LYS A 31 -1.32 -19.14 32.37
N ASP A 32 -2.33 -19.45 31.54
CA ASP A 32 -3.65 -19.88 32.00
C ASP A 32 -3.74 -21.40 32.24
N GLY A 33 -2.67 -22.16 32.03
CA GLY A 33 -2.69 -23.63 32.09
C GLY A 33 -3.61 -24.29 31.06
N LYS A 34 -3.85 -23.62 29.92
CA LYS A 34 -4.72 -24.10 28.85
C LYS A 34 -3.93 -24.86 27.79
N LYS A 35 -4.65 -25.63 26.95
CA LYS A 35 -4.07 -26.25 25.76
C LYS A 35 -3.46 -25.19 24.85
N LEU A 36 -2.29 -25.49 24.30
CA LEU A 36 -1.64 -24.61 23.32
C LEU A 36 -2.53 -24.43 22.07
N PRO A 37 -2.48 -23.25 21.43
CA PRO A 37 -3.18 -23.00 20.17
C PRO A 37 -2.67 -23.94 19.06
N GLU A 38 -3.47 -24.08 18.00
CA GLU A 38 -3.03 -24.81 16.80
C GLU A 38 -1.80 -24.14 16.17
N GLU A 39 -0.94 -24.96 15.57
CA GLU A 39 0.21 -24.44 14.81
C GLU A 39 -0.24 -23.53 13.66
N PRO A 40 0.54 -22.47 13.36
CA PRO A 40 0.28 -21.62 12.20
C PRO A 40 0.37 -22.43 10.89
N ALA A 41 -0.28 -21.94 9.85
CA ALA A 41 -0.23 -22.58 8.54
C ALA A 41 1.21 -22.58 8.00
N LYS A 42 1.63 -23.71 7.43
CA LYS A 42 2.98 -23.89 6.88
C LYS A 42 3.18 -23.02 5.64
N PHE A 43 4.33 -22.35 5.55
CA PHE A 43 4.64 -21.45 4.45
C PHE A 43 5.16 -22.17 3.19
N ILE A 44 5.91 -23.26 3.34
CA ILE A 44 6.50 -23.99 2.20
C ILE A 44 5.46 -24.43 1.16
N PRO A 45 4.31 -25.05 1.53
CA PRO A 45 3.28 -25.40 0.54
C PRO A 45 2.70 -24.20 -0.23
N LEU A 46 2.81 -22.99 0.32
CA LEU A 46 2.36 -21.77 -0.37
C LEU A 46 3.39 -21.31 -1.39
N ILE A 47 4.68 -21.53 -1.13
CA ILE A 47 5.76 -21.30 -2.12
C ILE A 47 5.60 -22.26 -3.30
N GLU A 48 5.34 -23.54 -3.03
CA GLU A 48 5.11 -24.54 -4.07
C GLU A 48 3.95 -24.14 -4.99
N LYS A 49 2.82 -23.69 -4.42
CA LYS A 49 1.70 -23.15 -5.20
C LYS A 49 2.08 -21.92 -6.03
N ASP A 50 2.96 -21.06 -5.54
CA ASP A 50 3.46 -19.90 -6.31
C ASP A 50 4.39 -20.34 -7.45
N LEU A 51 5.19 -21.39 -7.27
CA LEU A 51 5.99 -21.99 -8.34
C LEU A 51 5.12 -22.66 -9.43
N ASP A 52 4.08 -23.40 -9.02
CA ASP A 52 3.10 -23.97 -9.95
C ASP A 52 2.39 -22.90 -10.76
N TYR A 53 2.06 -21.76 -10.12
CA TYR A 53 1.45 -20.62 -10.81
C TYR A 53 2.35 -20.12 -11.95
N MET A 54 3.66 -20.04 -11.78
CA MET A 54 4.59 -19.54 -12.81
C MET A 54 4.54 -20.33 -14.12
N ASN A 55 4.15 -21.60 -14.06
CA ASN A 55 4.02 -22.50 -15.23
C ASN A 55 2.56 -22.69 -15.67
N SER A 56 1.61 -21.95 -15.10
CA SER A 56 0.18 -22.16 -15.32
C SER A 56 -0.38 -21.36 -16.49
N LYS A 57 -1.52 -21.82 -17.05
CA LYS A 57 -2.32 -21.04 -17.99
C LYS A 57 -2.86 -19.74 -17.36
N ARG A 58 -2.97 -19.67 -16.02
CA ARG A 58 -3.39 -18.46 -15.31
C ARG A 58 -2.32 -17.38 -15.42
N MET A 59 -1.06 -17.73 -15.22
CA MET A 59 0.06 -16.80 -15.39
C MET A 59 0.10 -16.20 -16.81
N GLN A 60 -0.16 -17.00 -17.84
CA GLN A 60 -0.24 -16.52 -19.22
C GLN A 60 -1.39 -15.52 -19.42
N ARG A 61 -2.58 -15.80 -18.86
CA ARG A 61 -3.72 -14.87 -18.92
C ARG A 61 -3.44 -13.57 -18.19
N ASP A 62 -2.78 -13.65 -17.03
CA ASP A 62 -2.40 -12.48 -16.24
C ASP A 62 -1.35 -11.65 -17.01
N TYR A 63 -0.43 -12.28 -17.72
CA TYR A 63 0.52 -11.59 -18.60
C TYR A 63 -0.17 -10.86 -19.76
N GLU A 64 -1.13 -11.49 -20.43
CA GLU A 64 -1.91 -10.84 -21.49
C GLU A 64 -2.72 -9.65 -20.95
N PHE A 65 -3.28 -9.77 -19.72
CA PHE A 65 -3.93 -8.64 -19.07
C PHE A 65 -2.96 -7.48 -18.84
N ILE A 66 -1.76 -7.74 -18.32
CA ILE A 66 -0.72 -6.72 -18.11
C ILE A 66 -0.35 -6.06 -19.44
N LYS A 67 -0.14 -6.83 -20.51
CA LYS A 67 0.16 -6.29 -21.83
C LYS A 67 -0.94 -5.36 -22.35
N LYS A 68 -2.19 -5.76 -22.19
CA LYS A 68 -3.34 -4.94 -22.60
C LYS A 68 -3.44 -3.65 -21.77
N LYS A 69 -3.29 -3.76 -20.46
CA LYS A 69 -3.40 -2.61 -19.53
C LYS A 69 -2.30 -1.56 -19.75
N TRP A 70 -1.12 -2.01 -20.10
CA TRP A 70 0.07 -1.17 -20.30
C TRP A 70 0.43 -0.96 -21.77
N LYS A 71 -0.54 -1.10 -22.68
CA LYS A 71 -0.35 -0.79 -24.10
C LYS A 71 0.01 0.68 -24.31
N ASP A 72 -0.67 1.58 -23.59
CA ASP A 72 -0.36 3.00 -23.59
C ASP A 72 0.67 3.31 -22.50
N PRO A 73 1.67 4.17 -22.78
CA PRO A 73 2.70 4.51 -21.82
C PRO A 73 2.10 5.06 -20.53
N ALA A 74 2.68 4.62 -19.43
CA ALA A 74 2.34 5.15 -18.12
C ALA A 74 2.73 6.64 -18.00
N VAL A 75 1.90 7.38 -17.28
CA VAL A 75 2.27 8.73 -16.85
C VAL A 75 3.14 8.62 -15.61
N PHE A 76 4.33 9.16 -15.67
CA PHE A 76 5.24 9.16 -14.53
C PHE A 76 4.77 10.15 -13.46
N SER A 77 4.77 9.71 -12.20
CA SER A 77 4.43 10.55 -11.04
C SER A 77 5.65 10.77 -10.17
N SER A 78 6.07 12.02 -10.05
CA SER A 78 7.24 12.40 -9.26
C SER A 78 6.90 13.44 -8.19
N VAL A 79 7.61 13.34 -7.07
CA VAL A 79 7.66 14.39 -6.03
C VAL A 79 8.65 15.50 -6.36
N GLU A 80 9.47 15.34 -7.41
CA GLU A 80 10.44 16.34 -7.82
C GLU A 80 9.99 17.06 -9.10
N PRO A 81 9.81 18.38 -9.09
CA PRO A 81 9.33 19.17 -10.25
C PRO A 81 10.14 18.95 -11.53
N LYS A 82 11.45 18.72 -11.43
CA LYS A 82 12.33 18.48 -12.59
C LYS A 82 11.98 17.24 -13.42
N TYR A 83 11.19 16.31 -12.86
CA TYR A 83 10.74 15.10 -13.56
C TYR A 83 9.29 15.20 -14.04
N VAL A 84 8.60 16.31 -13.79
CA VAL A 84 7.25 16.56 -14.32
C VAL A 84 7.26 16.47 -15.85
N GLY A 85 6.30 15.74 -16.43
CA GLY A 85 6.22 15.51 -17.87
C GLY A 85 7.26 14.54 -18.44
N LYS A 86 8.14 13.98 -17.62
CA LYS A 86 9.05 12.88 -18.05
C LYS A 86 8.32 11.55 -18.05
N ARG A 87 8.90 10.55 -18.73
CA ARG A 87 8.34 9.19 -18.79
C ARG A 87 8.80 8.30 -17.64
N TYR A 88 9.89 8.66 -16.98
CA TYR A 88 10.51 7.92 -15.88
C TYR A 88 11.54 8.80 -15.17
N ARG A 89 12.05 8.32 -14.04
CA ARG A 89 13.27 8.86 -13.45
C ARG A 89 14.33 7.77 -13.28
N PRO A 90 15.63 8.11 -13.37
CA PRO A 90 16.71 7.21 -13.00
C PRO A 90 16.63 6.84 -11.51
N ASN A 91 17.06 5.63 -11.17
CA ASN A 91 17.18 5.21 -9.78
C ASN A 91 18.18 6.10 -9.04
N ASN A 92 17.80 6.56 -7.86
CA ASN A 92 18.73 7.22 -6.95
C ASN A 92 19.48 6.14 -6.15
N LEU A 93 20.81 6.16 -6.20
CA LEU A 93 21.66 5.16 -5.56
C LEU A 93 21.86 5.39 -4.06
N SER A 94 21.42 6.53 -3.51
CA SER A 94 21.44 6.73 -2.07
C SER A 94 20.37 5.87 -1.41
N PHE A 95 20.72 5.20 -0.32
CA PHE A 95 19.78 4.47 0.53
C PHE A 95 19.51 5.20 1.86
N LYS A 96 20.17 6.34 2.12
CA LYS A 96 19.91 7.10 3.35
C LYS A 96 18.45 7.52 3.40
N GLY A 97 17.76 7.01 4.40
CA GLY A 97 16.33 7.23 4.59
C GLY A 97 16.01 7.95 5.90
N LYS A 98 14.78 8.41 5.96
CA LYS A 98 14.14 8.98 7.15
C LYS A 98 12.76 8.39 7.32
N GLN A 99 12.26 8.37 8.54
CA GLN A 99 10.88 7.98 8.87
C GLN A 99 10.19 9.11 9.57
N LYS A 100 8.93 9.36 9.21
CA LYS A 100 8.01 10.27 9.90
C LYS A 100 6.66 9.59 10.09
N VAL A 101 6.08 9.72 11.27
CA VAL A 101 4.76 9.16 11.58
C VAL A 101 3.82 10.30 11.92
N MET A 102 2.64 10.28 11.36
CA MET A 102 1.53 11.19 11.66
C MET A 102 0.30 10.36 11.95
N SER A 103 -0.45 10.73 12.98
CA SER A 103 -1.65 10.01 13.40
C SER A 103 -2.90 10.81 13.05
N LEU A 104 -3.92 10.12 12.55
CA LEU A 104 -5.23 10.68 12.27
C LEU A 104 -6.19 10.31 13.40
N ASP A 105 -6.84 11.34 13.94
CA ASP A 105 -7.75 11.19 15.08
C ASP A 105 -8.91 10.24 14.76
N LYS A 106 -9.31 9.47 15.77
CA LYS A 106 -10.37 8.48 15.69
C LYS A 106 -11.73 9.05 15.27
N SER A 107 -11.99 10.32 15.53
CA SER A 107 -13.26 10.95 15.12
C SER A 107 -13.32 11.13 13.61
N ILE A 108 -12.20 11.46 12.96
CA ILE A 108 -12.08 11.57 11.51
C ILE A 108 -12.09 10.16 10.90
N VAL A 109 -11.36 9.21 11.50
CA VAL A 109 -11.36 7.82 11.07
C VAL A 109 -12.74 7.20 11.11
N ALA A 110 -13.58 7.53 12.12
CA ALA A 110 -14.96 7.07 12.20
C ALA A 110 -15.80 7.56 11.00
N LYS A 111 -15.69 8.85 10.64
CA LYS A 111 -16.38 9.42 9.45
C LYS A 111 -15.91 8.74 8.16
N ILE A 112 -14.61 8.49 8.02
CA ILE A 112 -14.04 7.76 6.88
C ILE A 112 -14.60 6.34 6.80
N ASN A 113 -14.67 5.64 7.93
CA ASN A 113 -15.22 4.28 8.01
C ASN A 113 -16.70 4.24 7.61
N GLU A 114 -17.49 5.21 8.05
CA GLU A 114 -18.89 5.34 7.70
C GLU A 114 -19.07 5.54 6.19
N TYR A 115 -18.36 6.50 5.61
CA TYR A 115 -18.40 6.76 4.17
C TYR A 115 -17.97 5.54 3.35
N CYS A 116 -16.89 4.86 3.76
CA CYS A 116 -16.42 3.64 3.11
C CYS A 116 -17.47 2.53 3.11
N ARG A 117 -18.15 2.33 4.24
CA ARG A 117 -19.22 1.33 4.39
C ARG A 117 -20.42 1.63 3.50
N GLU A 118 -20.90 2.89 3.49
CA GLU A 118 -22.06 3.32 2.72
C GLU A 118 -21.82 3.24 1.21
N ASN A 119 -20.63 3.60 0.76
CA ASN A 119 -20.26 3.62 -0.66
C ASN A 119 -19.56 2.34 -1.15
N ARG A 120 -19.36 1.33 -0.28
CA ARG A 120 -18.70 0.05 -0.57
C ARG A 120 -17.30 0.22 -1.16
N ILE A 121 -16.55 1.16 -0.64
CA ILE A 121 -15.16 1.42 -1.01
C ILE A 121 -14.22 1.13 0.15
N SER A 122 -12.93 0.95 -0.14
CA SER A 122 -11.93 0.73 0.90
C SER A 122 -11.32 2.05 1.37
N GLN A 123 -10.86 2.11 2.63
CA GLN A 123 -10.04 3.22 3.11
C GLN A 123 -8.80 3.42 2.22
N GLN A 124 -8.18 2.33 1.75
CA GLN A 124 -7.04 2.40 0.83
C GLN A 124 -7.39 3.17 -0.45
N THR A 125 -8.58 2.95 -1.01
CA THR A 125 -9.06 3.69 -2.19
C THR A 125 -9.12 5.19 -1.92
N LEU A 126 -9.69 5.60 -0.76
CA LEU A 126 -9.75 7.01 -0.38
C LEU A 126 -8.38 7.65 -0.25
N PHE A 127 -7.44 6.98 0.44
CA PHE A 127 -6.10 7.53 0.63
C PHE A 127 -5.26 7.51 -0.66
N ILE A 128 -5.48 6.54 -1.55
CA ILE A 128 -4.90 6.59 -2.89
C ILE A 128 -5.44 7.81 -3.63
N LEU A 129 -6.77 8.02 -3.68
CA LEU A 129 -7.35 9.18 -4.36
C LEU A 129 -6.87 10.49 -3.76
N GLY A 130 -6.88 10.64 -2.43
CA GLY A 130 -6.37 11.82 -1.74
C GLY A 130 -4.90 12.12 -2.06
N SER A 131 -4.05 11.07 -2.12
CA SER A 131 -2.64 11.23 -2.52
C SER A 131 -2.51 11.65 -3.99
N GLN A 132 -3.38 11.15 -4.87
CA GLN A 132 -3.34 11.54 -6.30
C GLN A 132 -3.75 12.99 -6.51
N ILE A 133 -4.65 13.53 -5.70
CA ILE A 133 -4.99 14.97 -5.72
C ILE A 133 -3.74 15.82 -5.45
N TYR A 134 -2.87 15.43 -4.52
CA TYR A 134 -1.57 16.08 -4.34
C TYR A 134 -0.72 16.03 -5.61
N PHE A 135 -0.61 14.86 -6.24
CA PHE A 135 0.18 14.70 -7.47
C PHE A 135 -0.41 15.45 -8.66
N TYR A 136 -1.73 15.56 -8.76
CA TYR A 136 -2.38 16.35 -9.81
C TYR A 136 -2.01 17.83 -9.69
N LYS A 137 -2.09 18.37 -8.48
CA LYS A 137 -1.67 19.73 -8.19
C LYS A 137 -0.19 19.94 -8.49
N LEU A 138 0.67 19.04 -8.00
CA LEU A 138 2.12 19.16 -8.18
C LEU A 138 2.56 19.03 -9.63
N ASN A 139 1.95 18.12 -10.39
CA ASN A 139 2.37 17.77 -11.75
C ASN A 139 1.47 18.41 -12.84
N ASN A 140 0.44 19.17 -12.46
CA ASN A 140 -0.54 19.78 -13.35
C ASN A 140 -1.10 18.78 -14.38
N THR A 141 -1.60 17.64 -13.89
CA THR A 141 -2.13 16.53 -14.70
C THR A 141 -3.29 15.86 -13.98
N ASP A 142 -4.19 15.26 -14.72
CA ASP A 142 -5.30 14.44 -14.19
C ASP A 142 -4.97 12.95 -14.18
N LYS A 143 -3.71 12.59 -14.45
CA LYS A 143 -3.22 11.22 -14.51
C LYS A 143 -1.98 11.05 -13.67
N SER A 144 -1.93 9.95 -12.95
CA SER A 144 -0.80 9.62 -12.08
C SER A 144 -0.60 8.13 -11.95
N MET A 145 0.51 7.73 -11.38
CA MET A 145 0.80 6.34 -11.03
C MET A 145 1.17 6.22 -9.56
N VAL A 146 0.74 5.11 -8.98
CA VAL A 146 1.14 4.71 -7.63
C VAL A 146 1.45 3.22 -7.61
N ASN A 147 2.46 2.82 -6.85
CA ASN A 147 2.63 1.43 -6.49
C ASN A 147 1.73 1.12 -5.29
N SER A 148 0.78 0.22 -5.49
CA SER A 148 -0.12 -0.27 -4.45
C SER A 148 0.35 -1.65 -3.99
N VAL A 149 0.59 -1.81 -2.69
CA VAL A 149 1.03 -3.09 -2.15
C VAL A 149 -0.18 -3.98 -1.89
N LEU A 150 -0.14 -5.20 -2.43
CA LEU A 150 -1.14 -6.24 -2.22
C LEU A 150 -0.58 -7.33 -1.31
N ALA A 151 -1.28 -7.62 -0.21
CA ALA A 151 -0.86 -8.62 0.76
C ALA A 151 -0.93 -10.08 0.24
N ARG A 152 -1.70 -10.38 -0.82
CA ARG A 152 -1.94 -11.71 -1.40
C ARG A 152 -2.45 -12.74 -0.38
N ARG A 153 -3.19 -12.30 0.64
CA ARG A 153 -3.73 -13.13 1.72
C ARG A 153 -5.20 -13.49 1.48
N SER A 154 -5.51 -14.07 0.30
CA SER A 154 -6.89 -14.34 -0.14
C SER A 154 -7.50 -15.62 0.46
N SER A 155 -6.71 -16.61 0.90
CA SER A 155 -7.19 -17.84 1.54
C SER A 155 -6.89 -17.86 3.04
N MET A 156 -7.57 -18.74 3.78
CA MET A 156 -7.34 -18.92 5.22
C MET A 156 -5.91 -19.38 5.52
N ASP A 157 -5.35 -20.30 4.71
CA ASP A 157 -3.97 -20.73 4.85
C ASP A 157 -3.00 -19.55 4.68
N ARG A 158 -3.20 -18.75 3.63
CA ARG A 158 -2.38 -17.54 3.41
C ARG A 158 -2.54 -16.52 4.54
N LYS A 159 -3.73 -16.35 5.12
CA LYS A 159 -3.97 -15.45 6.25
C LYS A 159 -3.32 -15.91 7.55
N LYS A 160 -3.22 -17.24 7.77
CA LYS A 160 -2.65 -17.87 8.97
C LYS A 160 -1.16 -18.17 8.85
N ALA A 161 -0.55 -18.03 7.67
CA ALA A 161 0.86 -18.33 7.47
C ALA A 161 1.74 -17.10 7.72
N GLY A 162 2.90 -17.30 8.31
CA GLY A 162 4.02 -16.36 8.23
C GLY A 162 4.58 -16.29 6.81
N GLY A 163 5.65 -15.55 6.62
CA GLY A 163 6.39 -15.52 5.36
C GLY A 163 6.14 -14.28 4.49
N MET A 164 6.89 -14.18 3.41
CA MET A 164 6.86 -13.08 2.44
C MET A 164 5.89 -13.40 1.30
N MET A 165 4.76 -12.70 1.21
CA MET A 165 3.74 -12.94 0.17
C MET A 165 3.33 -11.67 -0.57
N VAL A 166 3.72 -10.49 -0.09
CA VAL A 166 3.30 -9.23 -0.72
C VAL A 166 3.76 -9.14 -2.17
N ASN A 167 2.95 -8.48 -2.98
CA ASN A 167 3.31 -8.08 -4.33
C ASN A 167 3.03 -6.59 -4.50
N ASN A 168 3.81 -5.91 -5.33
CA ASN A 168 3.55 -4.54 -5.72
C ASN A 168 2.75 -4.54 -7.03
N LEU A 169 1.77 -3.66 -7.10
CA LEU A 169 0.95 -3.48 -8.29
C LEU A 169 1.03 -2.02 -8.74
N GLN A 170 1.39 -1.82 -10.00
CA GLN A 170 1.39 -0.50 -10.61
C GLN A 170 -0.04 -0.11 -10.96
N LEU A 171 -0.58 0.86 -10.25
CA LEU A 171 -1.92 1.36 -10.44
C LEU A 171 -1.88 2.72 -11.15
N LYS A 172 -2.49 2.79 -12.33
CA LYS A 172 -2.73 4.03 -13.05
C LYS A 172 -4.00 4.66 -12.52
N VAL A 173 -3.94 5.91 -12.11
CA VAL A 173 -5.09 6.66 -11.58
C VAL A 173 -5.38 7.81 -12.53
N GLU A 174 -6.59 7.83 -13.08
CA GLU A 174 -7.08 8.87 -13.97
C GLU A 174 -8.37 9.44 -13.39
N CYS A 175 -8.32 10.69 -12.96
CA CYS A 175 -9.47 11.40 -12.40
C CYS A 175 -9.57 12.78 -13.03
N PRO A 176 -10.31 12.93 -14.14
CA PRO A 176 -10.54 14.23 -14.77
C PRO A 176 -11.10 15.25 -13.77
N TYR A 177 -10.69 16.49 -13.86
CA TYR A 177 -11.08 17.56 -12.92
C TYR A 177 -12.59 17.76 -12.78
N GLY A 178 -13.35 17.49 -13.85
CA GLY A 178 -14.82 17.62 -13.86
C GLY A 178 -15.59 16.43 -13.27
N VAL A 179 -14.90 15.34 -12.86
CA VAL A 179 -15.52 14.16 -12.26
C VAL A 179 -15.74 14.41 -10.78
N SER A 180 -16.88 13.98 -10.23
CA SER A 180 -17.16 14.08 -8.79
C SER A 180 -16.25 13.18 -7.98
N PHE A 181 -16.03 13.50 -6.71
CA PHE A 181 -15.24 12.68 -5.79
C PHE A 181 -15.81 11.25 -5.69
N LYS A 182 -17.14 11.12 -5.63
CA LYS A 182 -17.81 9.82 -5.59
C LYS A 182 -17.51 8.99 -6.84
N GLU A 183 -17.69 9.55 -8.03
CA GLU A 183 -17.39 8.86 -9.29
C GLU A 183 -15.91 8.49 -9.42
N ALA A 184 -14.99 9.36 -8.95
CA ALA A 184 -13.57 9.07 -8.90
C ALA A 184 -13.26 7.88 -7.99
N CYS A 185 -13.90 7.80 -6.81
CA CYS A 185 -13.79 6.65 -5.91
C CYS A 185 -14.30 5.36 -6.54
N GLU A 186 -15.46 5.41 -7.20
CA GLU A 186 -16.06 4.25 -7.86
C GLU A 186 -15.17 3.74 -9.02
N LYS A 187 -14.67 4.66 -9.83
CA LYS A 187 -13.74 4.33 -10.92
C LYS A 187 -12.45 3.70 -10.38
N LEU A 188 -11.85 4.32 -9.37
CA LEU A 188 -10.61 3.80 -8.78
C LEU A 188 -10.83 2.43 -8.12
N THR A 189 -11.97 2.22 -7.48
CA THR A 189 -12.35 0.92 -6.91
C THR A 189 -12.39 -0.17 -7.98
N LYS A 190 -13.00 0.09 -9.14
CA LYS A 190 -13.05 -0.87 -10.26
C LYS A 190 -11.64 -1.18 -10.78
N GLU A 191 -10.81 -0.16 -10.96
CA GLU A 191 -9.42 -0.32 -11.40
C GLU A 191 -8.58 -1.15 -10.43
N GLN A 192 -8.75 -0.92 -9.12
CA GLN A 192 -8.08 -1.71 -8.10
C GLN A 192 -8.55 -3.18 -8.10
N PHE A 193 -9.85 -3.42 -8.16
CA PHE A 193 -10.39 -4.79 -8.21
C PHE A 193 -9.95 -5.55 -9.45
N GLU A 194 -9.93 -4.89 -10.61
CA GLU A 194 -9.43 -5.49 -11.83
C GLU A 194 -7.97 -5.90 -11.68
N LEU A 195 -7.13 -4.99 -11.21
CA LEU A 195 -5.71 -5.24 -11.01
C LEU A 195 -5.45 -6.33 -9.96
N TYR A 196 -6.20 -6.33 -8.84
CA TYR A 196 -6.02 -7.30 -7.74
C TYR A 196 -6.37 -8.74 -8.14
N ARG A 197 -7.27 -8.96 -9.09
CA ARG A 197 -7.54 -10.29 -9.65
C ARG A 197 -6.31 -10.90 -10.34
N HIS A 198 -5.42 -10.06 -10.83
CA HIS A 198 -4.15 -10.42 -11.47
C HIS A 198 -2.95 -10.22 -10.54
N GLY A 199 -3.20 -10.07 -9.24
CA GLY A 199 -2.20 -9.72 -8.23
C GLY A 199 -1.19 -10.82 -7.90
N ASP A 200 -1.35 -12.03 -8.44
CA ASP A 200 -0.33 -13.09 -8.36
C ASP A 200 0.76 -12.92 -9.43
N PHE A 201 0.53 -12.10 -10.48
CA PHE A 201 1.55 -11.84 -11.50
C PHE A 201 2.74 -11.08 -10.90
N PRO A 202 3.99 -11.55 -11.09
CA PRO A 202 5.15 -10.95 -10.46
C PRO A 202 5.37 -9.49 -10.88
N TYR A 203 5.50 -8.62 -9.89
CA TYR A 203 5.76 -7.19 -10.09
C TYR A 203 6.94 -6.93 -11.04
N GLN A 204 8.05 -7.64 -10.84
CA GLN A 204 9.25 -7.41 -11.64
C GLN A 204 8.99 -7.63 -13.14
N LEU A 205 8.28 -8.69 -13.50
CA LEU A 205 7.93 -8.98 -14.90
C LEU A 205 6.98 -7.92 -15.49
N ALA A 206 6.03 -7.43 -14.68
CA ALA A 206 5.15 -6.33 -15.10
C ALA A 206 5.95 -5.04 -15.31
N HIS A 207 6.81 -4.70 -14.37
CA HIS A 207 7.67 -3.51 -14.43
C HIS A 207 8.61 -3.54 -15.62
N ASP A 208 9.30 -4.64 -15.83
CA ASP A 208 10.22 -4.81 -16.95
C ASP A 208 9.49 -4.71 -18.31
N TYR A 209 8.28 -5.27 -18.39
CA TYR A 209 7.44 -5.11 -19.58
C TYR A 209 7.13 -3.64 -19.85
N VAL A 210 6.67 -2.88 -18.85
CA VAL A 210 6.33 -1.46 -19.01
C VAL A 210 7.55 -0.62 -19.39
N LEU A 211 8.71 -0.86 -18.77
CA LEU A 211 9.97 -0.20 -19.14
C LEU A 211 10.34 -0.49 -20.60
N LYS A 212 10.24 -1.75 -21.02
CA LYS A 212 10.53 -2.17 -22.40
C LYS A 212 9.62 -1.46 -23.41
N GLN A 213 8.30 -1.38 -23.13
CA GLN A 213 7.35 -0.66 -23.99
C GLN A 213 7.69 0.83 -24.10
N ALA A 214 8.20 1.43 -23.03
CA ALA A 214 8.64 2.82 -22.99
C ALA A 214 10.02 3.06 -23.63
N GLY A 215 10.74 2.00 -24.06
CA GLY A 215 12.10 2.09 -24.56
C GLY A 215 13.15 2.42 -23.49
N ILE A 216 12.86 2.09 -22.22
CA ILE A 216 13.67 2.44 -21.05
C ILE A 216 14.35 1.17 -20.54
N LYS A 217 15.67 1.23 -20.30
CA LYS A 217 16.44 0.08 -19.79
C LYS A 217 16.28 -0.11 -18.27
N SER A 218 16.19 0.97 -17.52
CA SER A 218 16.03 0.94 -16.06
C SER A 218 15.48 2.25 -15.54
N GLY A 219 14.77 2.25 -14.43
CA GLY A 219 14.24 3.45 -13.80
C GLY A 219 12.96 3.18 -13.00
N LEU A 220 12.36 4.23 -12.50
CA LEU A 220 11.10 4.19 -11.76
C LEU A 220 10.00 4.85 -12.58
N LEU A 221 8.80 4.29 -12.48
CA LEU A 221 7.58 4.82 -13.11
C LEU A 221 6.75 5.67 -12.14
N THR A 222 7.05 5.57 -10.86
CA THR A 222 6.47 6.42 -9.80
C THR A 222 7.44 6.51 -8.62
N ASP A 223 7.43 7.64 -7.94
CA ASP A 223 8.15 7.81 -6.68
C ASP A 223 7.37 7.30 -5.48
N PHE A 224 6.06 7.10 -5.61
CA PHE A 224 5.16 6.86 -4.49
C PHE A 224 4.67 5.43 -4.42
N THR A 225 4.85 4.82 -3.27
CA THR A 225 4.30 3.51 -2.91
C THR A 225 3.41 3.64 -1.69
N ILE A 226 2.23 3.01 -1.72
CA ILE A 226 1.28 3.01 -0.62
C ILE A 226 0.88 1.59 -0.24
N THR A 227 0.81 1.33 1.06
CA THR A 227 0.21 0.12 1.62
C THR A 227 -0.78 0.47 2.73
N TYR A 228 -1.88 -0.26 2.78
CA TYR A 228 -2.82 -0.24 3.88
C TYR A 228 -2.76 -1.60 4.60
N GLN A 229 -2.46 -1.58 5.91
CA GLN A 229 -2.29 -2.77 6.72
C GLN A 229 -3.47 -2.94 7.69
N PRO A 230 -4.49 -3.74 7.34
CA PRO A 230 -5.66 -3.94 8.20
C PRO A 230 -5.40 -4.94 9.33
N ALA A 231 -4.24 -5.59 9.35
CA ALA A 231 -3.94 -6.65 10.32
C ALA A 231 -3.69 -6.08 11.71
N LYS A 232 -4.40 -6.61 12.71
CA LYS A 232 -4.29 -6.24 14.12
C LYS A 232 -3.44 -7.26 14.87
N ILE A 233 -2.52 -6.80 15.73
CA ILE A 233 -1.67 -7.70 16.54
C ILE A 233 -2.45 -8.28 17.71
N PHE A 234 -3.31 -7.48 18.35
CA PHE A 234 -4.01 -7.86 19.57
C PHE A 234 -5.53 -7.96 19.38
N THR A 235 -6.11 -8.98 20.00
CA THR A 235 -7.55 -9.16 20.16
C THR A 235 -7.95 -9.47 21.60
N ASP A 236 -6.98 -9.52 22.53
CA ASP A 236 -7.22 -9.86 23.94
C ASP A 236 -7.05 -8.61 24.84
N ASN A 237 -8.15 -8.15 25.41
CA ASN A 237 -8.21 -6.94 26.27
C ASN A 237 -7.39 -7.05 27.58
N ARG A 238 -6.92 -8.26 27.93
CA ARG A 238 -6.05 -8.47 29.13
C ARG A 238 -4.63 -7.98 28.91
N ILE A 239 -4.23 -7.75 27.65
CA ILE A 239 -2.89 -7.29 27.30
C ILE A 239 -2.96 -5.80 26.96
N LYS A 240 -2.29 -4.99 27.78
CA LYS A 240 -1.98 -3.60 27.43
C LYS A 240 -0.64 -3.60 26.72
N ALA A 241 -0.63 -3.23 25.44
CA ALA A 241 0.58 -3.20 24.65
C ALA A 241 0.79 -1.83 24.00
N LYS A 242 2.07 -1.53 23.77
CA LYS A 242 2.51 -0.45 22.89
C LYS A 242 3.37 -1.08 21.80
N VAL A 243 3.08 -0.77 20.56
CA VAL A 243 3.92 -1.17 19.43
C VAL A 243 4.80 0.00 19.02
N GLN A 244 6.07 -0.27 18.80
CA GLN A 244 7.01 0.71 18.29
C GLN A 244 7.75 0.13 17.10
N ASN A 245 7.67 0.83 15.97
CA ASN A 245 8.40 0.50 14.76
C ASN A 245 9.76 1.21 14.79
N TYR A 246 10.84 0.43 14.70
CA TYR A 246 12.20 0.97 14.60
C TYR A 246 12.61 1.04 13.14
N PHE A 247 13.06 2.20 12.72
CA PHE A 247 13.58 2.43 11.39
C PHE A 247 15.10 2.31 11.37
N ASN A 248 15.64 1.58 10.43
CA ASN A 248 17.08 1.31 10.31
C ASN A 248 17.87 2.43 9.62
N GLY A 249 17.24 3.54 9.26
CA GLY A 249 17.87 4.66 8.54
C GLY A 249 18.07 4.45 7.05
N SER A 250 17.50 3.37 6.47
CA SER A 250 17.66 3.04 5.05
C SER A 250 16.30 2.86 4.36
N SER A 251 16.16 3.42 3.15
CA SER A 251 14.99 3.22 2.28
C SER A 251 15.41 2.84 0.87
N SER A 252 14.85 1.76 0.34
CA SER A 252 15.00 1.37 -1.07
C SER A 252 14.06 2.14 -1.98
N MET A 253 12.90 2.57 -1.47
CA MET A 253 11.89 3.34 -2.20
C MET A 253 12.07 4.82 -1.99
N ASN A 254 11.69 5.65 -2.97
CA ASN A 254 11.81 7.09 -2.85
C ASN A 254 10.86 7.65 -1.78
N LEU A 255 9.59 7.24 -1.83
CA LEU A 255 8.57 7.61 -0.84
C LEU A 255 7.62 6.43 -0.65
N TYR A 256 7.54 5.93 0.58
CA TYR A 256 6.70 4.80 0.96
C TYR A 256 5.79 5.20 2.12
N LEU A 257 4.49 5.07 1.91
CA LEU A 257 3.48 5.30 2.93
C LEU A 257 2.88 3.99 3.39
N THR A 258 2.98 3.72 4.69
CA THR A 258 2.23 2.65 5.36
C THR A 258 1.13 3.27 6.22
N ILE A 259 -0.11 2.83 6.00
CA ILE A 259 -1.28 3.23 6.81
C ILE A 259 -1.72 2.03 7.64
N MET A 260 -1.84 2.20 8.94
CA MET A 260 -2.13 1.10 9.86
C MET A 260 -2.81 1.56 11.16
N ASP A 261 -3.58 0.66 11.75
CA ASP A 261 -4.02 0.72 13.16
C ASP A 261 -3.69 -0.63 13.81
N THR A 262 -2.44 -0.82 14.17
CA THR A 262 -1.89 -2.11 14.61
C THR A 262 -2.50 -2.61 15.93
N LEU A 263 -2.94 -1.68 16.78
CA LEU A 263 -3.47 -1.97 18.12
C LEU A 263 -5.00 -1.90 18.21
N ASP A 264 -5.69 -1.66 17.09
CA ASP A 264 -7.14 -1.45 17.07
C ASP A 264 -7.60 -0.29 17.96
N SER A 265 -6.82 0.79 17.92
CA SER A 265 -7.07 2.01 18.71
C SER A 265 -8.23 2.84 18.17
N GLY A 266 -8.56 2.66 16.89
CA GLY A 266 -9.46 3.51 16.12
C GLY A 266 -8.79 4.74 15.52
N GLU A 267 -7.50 4.97 15.80
CA GLU A 267 -6.66 5.96 15.13
C GLU A 267 -5.92 5.31 13.97
N LEU A 268 -5.57 6.08 12.95
CA LEU A 268 -4.72 5.60 11.86
C LEU A 268 -3.36 6.27 11.90
N ASP A 269 -2.32 5.46 11.94
CA ASP A 269 -0.95 5.93 11.77
C ASP A 269 -0.55 5.92 10.30
N PHE A 270 -0.02 7.04 9.85
CA PHE A 270 0.55 7.27 8.53
C PHE A 270 2.06 7.31 8.67
N MET A 271 2.72 6.19 8.43
CA MET A 271 4.17 6.05 8.53
C MET A 271 4.79 6.27 7.15
N PHE A 272 5.45 7.40 6.98
CA PHE A 272 6.21 7.74 5.78
C PHE A 272 7.67 7.34 5.97
N GLN A 273 8.18 6.55 5.02
CA GLN A 273 9.60 6.21 4.90
C GLN A 273 10.10 6.71 3.55
N TYR A 274 11.18 7.47 3.53
CA TYR A 274 11.62 8.15 2.32
C TYR A 274 13.13 8.34 2.24
N LYS A 275 13.63 8.43 0.99
CA LYS A 275 15.03 8.77 0.70
C LYS A 275 15.24 10.26 0.86
N VAL A 276 16.12 10.67 1.77
CA VAL A 276 16.43 12.10 2.01
C VAL A 276 17.07 12.80 0.82
N ALA A 277 17.65 12.06 -0.12
CA ALA A 277 18.19 12.60 -1.37
C ALA A 277 17.10 12.97 -2.41
N VAL A 278 15.84 12.60 -2.15
CA VAL A 278 14.71 12.75 -3.09
C VAL A 278 13.56 13.53 -2.46
N VAL A 279 13.27 13.27 -1.18
CA VAL A 279 12.09 13.75 -0.47
C VAL A 279 12.53 14.47 0.79
N SER A 280 12.02 15.68 0.99
CA SER A 280 12.21 16.45 2.22
C SER A 280 11.03 16.25 3.19
N ASP A 281 11.21 16.72 4.43
CA ASP A 281 10.17 16.69 5.46
C ASP A 281 8.94 17.52 5.03
N GLU A 282 9.16 18.63 4.36
CA GLU A 282 8.12 19.55 3.88
C GLU A 282 7.24 18.89 2.81
N ILE A 283 7.85 18.09 1.92
CA ILE A 283 7.10 17.31 0.91
C ILE A 283 6.19 16.30 1.60
N VAL A 284 6.68 15.63 2.64
CA VAL A 284 5.90 14.64 3.40
C VAL A 284 4.74 15.32 4.14
N ASP A 285 5.00 16.46 4.79
CA ASP A 285 3.98 17.22 5.51
C ASP A 285 2.89 17.72 4.56
N GLU A 286 3.29 18.25 3.42
CA GLU A 286 2.34 18.78 2.42
C GLU A 286 1.51 17.65 1.79
N LEU A 287 2.13 16.52 1.44
CA LEU A 287 1.42 15.35 0.92
C LEU A 287 0.37 14.86 1.94
N TYR A 288 0.75 14.71 3.21
CA TYR A 288 -0.19 14.30 4.25
C TYR A 288 -1.33 15.30 4.40
N ARG A 289 -1.01 16.58 4.52
CA ARG A 289 -1.99 17.65 4.68
C ARG A 289 -2.99 17.70 3.53
N VAL A 290 -2.51 17.67 2.29
CA VAL A 290 -3.37 17.72 1.09
C VAL A 290 -4.20 16.43 0.99
N MET A 291 -3.61 15.27 1.20
CA MET A 291 -4.29 13.98 1.14
C MET A 291 -5.45 13.92 2.14
N ILE A 292 -5.21 14.26 3.42
CA ILE A 292 -6.26 14.23 4.44
C ILE A 292 -7.35 15.27 4.15
N LYS A 293 -6.95 16.50 3.81
CA LYS A 293 -7.90 17.57 3.49
C LYS A 293 -8.79 17.22 2.30
N ALA A 294 -8.22 16.62 1.26
CA ALA A 294 -8.98 16.17 0.10
C ALA A 294 -9.99 15.07 0.44
N VAL A 295 -9.59 14.11 1.30
CA VAL A 295 -10.48 13.06 1.79
C VAL A 295 -11.60 13.67 2.63
N GLU A 296 -11.32 14.57 3.59
CA GLU A 296 -12.34 15.22 4.42
C GLU A 296 -13.36 15.98 3.57
N ILE A 297 -12.90 16.83 2.64
CA ILE A 297 -13.81 17.57 1.74
C ILE A 297 -14.62 16.60 0.88
N GLY A 298 -13.98 15.56 0.36
CA GLY A 298 -14.63 14.57 -0.51
C GLY A 298 -15.70 13.75 0.18
N ILE A 299 -15.49 13.32 1.44
CA ILE A 299 -16.50 12.58 2.18
C ILE A 299 -17.67 13.47 2.68
N GLU A 300 -17.38 14.74 3.00
CA GLU A 300 -18.40 15.71 3.42
C GLU A 300 -19.26 16.23 2.24
N SER A 301 -18.67 16.27 1.04
CA SER A 301 -19.31 16.82 -0.16
C SER A 301 -18.95 16.00 -1.40
N SER A 302 -19.38 14.75 -1.45
CA SER A 302 -18.94 13.75 -2.44
C SER A 302 -19.36 14.07 -3.89
N ASN A 303 -20.29 15.02 -4.10
CA ASN A 303 -20.68 15.51 -5.42
C ASN A 303 -19.75 16.62 -5.94
N LYS A 304 -18.89 17.22 -5.09
CA LYS A 304 -17.88 18.14 -5.57
C LYS A 304 -16.95 17.46 -6.56
N THR A 305 -16.60 18.20 -7.60
CA THR A 305 -15.65 17.74 -8.60
C THR A 305 -14.22 17.71 -8.04
N ILE A 306 -13.37 16.88 -8.62
CA ILE A 306 -11.94 16.85 -8.25
C ILE A 306 -11.31 18.23 -8.38
N GLY A 307 -11.69 19.01 -9.41
CA GLY A 307 -11.21 20.40 -9.59
C GLY A 307 -11.62 21.37 -8.49
N GLU A 308 -12.77 21.14 -7.83
CA GLU A 308 -13.22 21.96 -6.69
C GLU A 308 -12.56 21.57 -5.36
N ILE A 309 -11.89 20.40 -5.30
CA ILE A 309 -11.19 19.89 -4.12
C ILE A 309 -9.71 20.29 -4.12
N ILE A 310 -9.09 20.45 -5.31
CA ILE A 310 -7.68 20.84 -5.49
C ILE A 310 -7.47 22.31 -5.10
#